data_c97ede745a96515288b2fe2e8f8e39eb
#
_entry.id   c97ede745a96515288b2fe2e8f8e39eb
#
_cell.length_a   1.000
_cell.length_b   1.000
_cell.length_c   1.000
_cell.angle_alpha   90.00
_cell.angle_beta   90.00
_cell.angle_gamma   90.00
#
_symmetry.space_group_name_H-M   'P 1'
#
loop_
_entity.id
_entity.type
_entity.pdbx_description
1 polymer ?
#
loop_
_entity_poly.entity_id
_entity_poly.type
_entity_poly.pdbx_seq_one_letter_code
_entity_poly.pdbx_strand_id
1 'polypeptide(L)'
;TLRKELIESHMENGVYFQDPNSTYIDKSVEIASGAKILANCHLTGTTNIEKDCVIGPNSIITDSKIGEGSIVQFSVIDEAEIKGKANIGPYAHLRKGSVLDENVKVGAFAETKNSKIGKGSKVPHLAYVGDAELEEDVNFSAGAITVNYDGKEKHKTEIKKNAFVGSDTMLVAPVTIGEGAMVGAGSVITKDVPAGALGIERNDQKNIEGYMDRKNKKGKK
;
A
#
# COMPACT_ATOMS: atom_id res chain seq x y z
N THR A 1 1.29 19.80 -30.57
CA THR A 1 1.99 18.51 -30.33
C THR A 1 0.96 17.46 -29.93
N LEU A 2 1.22 16.19 -30.24
CA LEU A 2 0.32 15.07 -29.91
C LEU A 2 -0.12 15.09 -28.42
N ARG A 3 0.81 15.34 -27.49
CA ARG A 3 0.49 15.48 -26.06
C ARG A 3 -0.57 16.55 -25.78
N LYS A 4 -0.42 17.72 -26.40
CA LYS A 4 -1.36 18.82 -26.22
C LYS A 4 -2.76 18.45 -26.74
N GLU A 5 -2.83 17.85 -27.90
CA GLU A 5 -4.09 17.40 -28.52
C GLU A 5 -4.80 16.34 -27.68
N LEU A 6 -4.05 15.37 -27.10
CA LEU A 6 -4.61 14.37 -26.20
C LEU A 6 -5.18 15.00 -24.92
N ILE A 7 -4.45 15.91 -24.28
CA ILE A 7 -4.92 16.59 -23.08
C ILE A 7 -6.15 17.44 -23.37
N GLU A 8 -6.15 18.20 -24.47
CA GLU A 8 -7.30 19.00 -24.91
C GLU A 8 -8.53 18.12 -25.13
N SER A 9 -8.39 16.97 -25.80
CA SER A 9 -9.48 16.01 -25.99
C SER A 9 -10.05 15.48 -24.66
N HIS A 10 -9.21 15.16 -23.69
CA HIS A 10 -9.69 14.76 -22.36
C HIS A 10 -10.40 15.91 -21.63
N MET A 11 -9.92 17.16 -21.76
CA MET A 11 -10.56 18.34 -21.17
C MET A 11 -11.94 18.59 -21.78
N GLU A 12 -12.08 18.46 -23.10
CA GLU A 12 -13.37 18.56 -23.81
C GLU A 12 -14.36 17.48 -23.34
N ASN A 13 -13.85 16.31 -22.96
CA ASN A 13 -14.64 15.22 -22.39
C ASN A 13 -14.88 15.33 -20.87
N GLY A 14 -14.59 16.50 -20.27
CA GLY A 14 -14.92 16.78 -18.86
C GLY A 14 -13.91 16.34 -17.83
N VAL A 15 -12.66 16.10 -18.21
CA VAL A 15 -11.54 15.84 -17.29
C VAL A 15 -10.89 17.16 -16.89
N TYR A 16 -10.65 17.37 -15.60
CA TYR A 16 -9.92 18.53 -15.10
C TYR A 16 -8.41 18.28 -15.05
N PHE A 17 -7.62 19.16 -15.63
CA PHE A 17 -6.15 19.19 -15.49
C PHE A 17 -5.71 20.45 -14.77
N GLN A 18 -5.00 20.30 -13.64
CA GLN A 18 -4.46 21.43 -12.90
C GLN A 18 -3.32 22.12 -13.67
N ASP A 19 -2.45 21.33 -14.28
CA ASP A 19 -1.34 21.80 -15.12
C ASP A 19 -1.16 20.88 -16.34
N PRO A 20 -1.78 21.24 -17.47
CA PRO A 20 -1.63 20.50 -18.73
C PRO A 20 -0.17 20.40 -19.23
N ASN A 21 0.69 21.35 -18.86
CA ASN A 21 2.06 21.39 -19.35
C ASN A 21 2.99 20.43 -18.63
N SER A 22 2.68 20.04 -17.39
CA SER A 22 3.46 19.09 -16.60
C SER A 22 2.88 17.68 -16.58
N THR A 23 1.80 17.42 -17.31
CA THR A 23 1.15 16.10 -17.38
C THR A 23 1.53 15.38 -18.67
N TYR A 24 1.85 14.10 -18.57
CA TYR A 24 2.21 13.22 -19.68
C TYR A 24 1.23 12.05 -19.74
N ILE A 25 0.60 11.85 -20.92
CA ILE A 25 -0.45 10.85 -21.12
C ILE A 25 -0.16 10.09 -22.42
N ASP A 26 -0.18 8.77 -22.37
CA ASP A 26 -0.14 7.94 -23.57
C ASP A 26 -1.50 7.92 -24.27
N LYS A 27 -1.49 7.68 -25.59
CA LYS A 27 -2.71 7.65 -26.41
C LYS A 27 -3.72 6.57 -25.98
N SER A 28 -3.24 5.50 -25.37
CA SER A 28 -4.04 4.36 -24.90
C SER A 28 -4.69 4.58 -23.53
N VAL A 29 -4.37 5.68 -22.85
CA VAL A 29 -4.94 5.99 -21.53
C VAL A 29 -6.36 6.51 -21.67
N GLU A 30 -7.26 5.95 -20.87
CA GLU A 30 -8.64 6.35 -20.78
C GLU A 30 -8.92 7.06 -19.45
N ILE A 31 -9.55 8.23 -19.50
CA ILE A 31 -9.90 9.00 -18.30
C ILE A 31 -11.37 9.41 -18.39
N ALA A 32 -12.16 8.97 -17.42
CA ALA A 32 -13.58 9.30 -17.37
C ALA A 32 -13.83 10.77 -16.98
N SER A 33 -14.94 11.31 -17.45
CA SER A 33 -15.44 12.63 -17.06
C SER A 33 -15.56 12.78 -15.54
N GLY A 34 -15.25 13.97 -15.01
CA GLY A 34 -15.25 14.27 -13.58
C GLY A 34 -13.93 13.93 -12.86
N ALA A 35 -13.03 13.18 -13.48
CA ALA A 35 -11.71 12.94 -12.91
C ALA A 35 -10.87 14.22 -12.87
N LYS A 36 -9.99 14.33 -11.88
CA LYS A 36 -9.07 15.46 -11.68
C LYS A 36 -7.63 14.98 -11.72
N ILE A 37 -6.85 15.49 -12.66
CA ILE A 37 -5.43 15.22 -12.80
C ILE A 37 -4.65 16.44 -12.32
N LEU A 38 -3.90 16.27 -11.25
CA LEU A 38 -3.06 17.32 -10.67
C LEU A 38 -1.71 17.39 -11.38
N ALA A 39 -0.86 18.34 -10.98
CA ALA A 39 0.41 18.59 -11.65
C ALA A 39 1.40 17.40 -11.59
N ASN A 40 2.28 17.32 -12.58
CA ASN A 40 3.39 16.36 -12.67
C ASN A 40 2.94 14.88 -12.64
N CYS A 41 1.88 14.53 -13.34
CA CYS A 41 1.44 13.15 -13.46
C CYS A 41 1.94 12.53 -14.77
N HIS A 42 2.31 11.24 -14.70
CA HIS A 42 2.63 10.40 -15.84
C HIS A 42 1.64 9.24 -15.88
N LEU A 43 0.82 9.19 -16.92
CA LEU A 43 -0.21 8.18 -17.11
C LEU A 43 0.12 7.43 -18.41
N THR A 44 0.50 6.18 -18.29
CA THR A 44 1.10 5.43 -19.41
C THR A 44 0.49 4.05 -19.60
N GLY A 45 0.76 3.46 -20.76
CA GLY A 45 0.28 2.14 -21.13
C GLY A 45 -1.24 2.07 -21.27
N THR A 46 -1.83 0.96 -20.83
CA THR A 46 -3.28 0.69 -20.87
C THR A 46 -3.99 1.14 -19.58
N THR A 47 -3.62 2.31 -19.06
CA THR A 47 -4.20 2.85 -17.83
C THR A 47 -5.62 3.36 -18.06
N ASN A 48 -6.53 2.97 -17.14
CA ASN A 48 -7.90 3.43 -17.10
C ASN A 48 -8.21 4.11 -15.76
N ILE A 49 -8.73 5.35 -15.81
CA ILE A 49 -9.10 6.15 -14.62
C ILE A 49 -10.59 6.44 -14.68
N GLU A 50 -11.32 5.91 -13.71
CA GLU A 50 -12.76 6.11 -13.61
C GLU A 50 -13.13 7.50 -13.09
N LYS A 51 -14.44 7.79 -13.08
CA LYS A 51 -14.98 9.10 -12.70
C LYS A 51 -14.65 9.45 -11.25
N ASP A 52 -14.64 10.75 -10.96
CA ASP A 52 -14.45 11.34 -9.64
C ASP A 52 -13.12 10.97 -8.96
N CYS A 53 -12.16 10.38 -9.70
CA CYS A 53 -10.81 10.14 -9.22
C CYS A 53 -10.03 11.46 -9.09
N VAL A 54 -9.14 11.52 -8.10
CA VAL A 54 -8.15 12.58 -7.94
C VAL A 54 -6.75 11.98 -8.04
N ILE A 55 -6.04 12.27 -9.12
CA ILE A 55 -4.72 11.72 -9.42
C ILE A 55 -3.65 12.81 -9.32
N GLY A 56 -2.62 12.54 -8.54
CA GLY A 56 -1.53 13.47 -8.35
C GLY A 56 -1.61 14.27 -7.04
N PRO A 57 -0.73 15.27 -6.87
CA PRO A 57 0.37 15.55 -7.79
C PRO A 57 1.48 14.49 -7.75
N ASN A 58 2.44 14.58 -8.70
CA ASN A 58 3.66 13.77 -8.72
C ASN A 58 3.39 12.25 -8.65
N SER A 59 2.45 11.76 -9.43
CA SER A 59 2.10 10.33 -9.47
C SER A 59 2.42 9.72 -10.83
N ILE A 60 2.86 8.47 -10.83
CA ILE A 60 3.15 7.68 -12.03
C ILE A 60 2.21 6.47 -12.00
N ILE A 61 1.43 6.29 -13.06
CA ILE A 61 0.48 5.19 -13.18
C ILE A 61 0.68 4.53 -14.54
N THR A 62 1.01 3.24 -14.52
CA THR A 62 1.29 2.44 -15.72
C THR A 62 0.41 1.19 -15.74
N ASP A 63 -0.21 0.88 -16.87
CA ASP A 63 -0.95 -0.36 -17.12
C ASP A 63 -1.92 -0.75 -15.99
N SER A 64 -2.62 0.24 -15.42
CA SER A 64 -3.38 0.08 -14.18
C SER A 64 -4.82 0.58 -14.29
N LYS A 65 -5.70 0.02 -13.47
CA LYS A 65 -7.11 0.45 -13.37
C LYS A 65 -7.35 1.16 -12.05
N ILE A 66 -7.86 2.37 -12.11
CA ILE A 66 -8.18 3.21 -10.95
C ILE A 66 -9.68 3.41 -10.89
N GLY A 67 -10.34 2.70 -9.99
CA GLY A 67 -11.79 2.72 -9.81
C GLY A 67 -12.31 4.01 -9.18
N GLU A 68 -13.59 4.25 -9.42
CA GLU A 68 -14.33 5.46 -9.09
C GLU A 68 -14.02 6.04 -7.70
N GLY A 69 -13.86 7.36 -7.63
CA GLY A 69 -13.72 8.11 -6.39
C GLY A 69 -12.40 7.86 -5.64
N SER A 70 -11.43 7.21 -6.27
CA SER A 70 -10.12 6.95 -5.65
C SER A 70 -9.22 8.19 -5.68
N ILE A 71 -8.36 8.29 -4.66
CA ILE A 71 -7.36 9.35 -4.53
C ILE A 71 -5.98 8.71 -4.57
N VAL A 72 -5.12 9.19 -5.48
CA VAL A 72 -3.72 8.76 -5.62
C VAL A 72 -2.81 9.96 -5.56
N GLN A 73 -1.90 10.02 -4.59
CA GLN A 73 -1.02 11.16 -4.38
C GLN A 73 0.44 10.73 -4.26
N PHE A 74 1.38 11.41 -4.94
CA PHE A 74 2.82 11.19 -4.81
C PHE A 74 3.22 9.72 -4.84
N SER A 75 2.60 8.92 -5.70
CA SER A 75 2.71 7.47 -5.63
C SER A 75 3.02 6.86 -6.99
N VAL A 76 3.54 5.63 -6.98
CA VAL A 76 3.80 4.84 -8.17
C VAL A 76 2.83 3.64 -8.17
N ILE A 77 2.11 3.46 -9.28
CA ILE A 77 1.18 2.36 -9.48
C ILE A 77 1.53 1.68 -10.80
N ASP A 78 1.82 0.39 -10.74
CA ASP A 78 2.30 -0.37 -11.88
C ASP A 78 1.60 -1.75 -11.96
N GLU A 79 0.92 -2.01 -13.07
CA GLU A 79 0.15 -3.22 -13.35
C GLU A 79 -0.76 -3.64 -12.16
N ALA A 80 -1.53 -2.67 -11.61
CA ALA A 80 -2.39 -2.86 -10.44
C ALA A 80 -3.86 -2.53 -10.74
N GLU A 81 -4.75 -3.08 -9.93
CA GLU A 81 -6.19 -2.81 -10.00
C GLU A 81 -6.71 -2.27 -8.67
N ILE A 82 -7.37 -1.11 -8.71
CA ILE A 82 -7.99 -0.46 -7.56
C ILE A 82 -9.48 -0.35 -7.87
N LYS A 83 -10.34 -0.99 -7.08
CA LYS A 83 -11.78 -1.11 -7.39
C LYS A 83 -12.60 0.16 -7.11
N GLY A 84 -12.17 0.98 -6.16
CA GLY A 84 -12.78 2.29 -5.96
C GLY A 84 -12.70 2.84 -4.54
N LYS A 85 -12.92 4.15 -4.41
CA LYS A 85 -12.91 4.90 -3.15
C LYS A 85 -11.68 4.64 -2.27
N ALA A 86 -10.57 4.22 -2.91
CA ALA A 86 -9.33 3.96 -2.23
C ALA A 86 -8.54 5.26 -1.99
N ASN A 87 -7.71 5.27 -0.96
CA ASN A 87 -6.81 6.37 -0.65
C ASN A 87 -5.36 5.87 -0.67
N ILE A 88 -4.60 6.29 -1.69
CA ILE A 88 -3.24 5.80 -1.97
C ILE A 88 -2.24 6.93 -1.82
N GLY A 89 -1.23 6.69 -0.99
CA GLY A 89 -0.15 7.63 -0.78
C GLY A 89 -0.26 8.46 0.50
N PRO A 90 0.61 9.48 0.63
CA PRO A 90 1.71 9.76 -0.29
C PRO A 90 2.82 8.68 -0.24
N TYR A 91 3.63 8.60 -1.32
CA TYR A 91 4.81 7.73 -1.41
C TYR A 91 4.51 6.23 -1.26
N ALA A 92 3.35 5.79 -1.74
CA ALA A 92 3.02 4.38 -1.84
C ALA A 92 3.53 3.80 -3.16
N HIS A 93 3.85 2.51 -3.19
CA HIS A 93 4.21 1.79 -4.39
C HIS A 93 3.33 0.54 -4.54
N LEU A 94 2.38 0.58 -5.45
CA LEU A 94 1.59 -0.58 -5.83
C LEU A 94 2.23 -1.24 -7.05
N ARG A 95 2.74 -2.43 -6.87
CA ARG A 95 3.43 -3.17 -7.93
C ARG A 95 2.51 -4.21 -8.56
N LYS A 96 2.99 -4.76 -9.67
CA LYS A 96 2.33 -5.79 -10.46
C LYS A 96 1.58 -6.83 -9.62
N GLY A 97 0.32 -7.05 -9.99
CA GLY A 97 -0.55 -8.02 -9.35
C GLY A 97 -1.16 -7.55 -8.02
N SER A 98 -1.01 -6.27 -7.67
CA SER A 98 -1.74 -5.68 -6.54
C SER A 98 -3.19 -5.43 -6.92
N VAL A 99 -4.13 -5.99 -6.14
CA VAL A 99 -5.58 -5.78 -6.29
C VAL A 99 -6.12 -5.23 -4.99
N LEU A 100 -6.66 -4.02 -5.03
CA LEU A 100 -7.25 -3.34 -3.88
C LEU A 100 -8.76 -3.26 -4.04
N ASP A 101 -9.48 -3.75 -3.06
CA ASP A 101 -10.94 -3.62 -3.01
C ASP A 101 -11.38 -2.19 -2.61
N GLU A 102 -12.68 -1.97 -2.49
CA GLU A 102 -13.24 -0.66 -2.15
C GLU A 102 -12.80 -0.17 -0.77
N ASN A 103 -12.64 1.15 -0.63
CA ASN A 103 -12.33 1.83 0.62
C ASN A 103 -10.99 1.40 1.27
N VAL A 104 -10.09 0.79 0.51
CA VAL A 104 -8.76 0.43 0.99
C VAL A 104 -7.91 1.68 1.17
N LYS A 105 -7.08 1.68 2.20
CA LYS A 105 -6.05 2.70 2.42
C LYS A 105 -4.66 2.08 2.35
N VAL A 106 -3.82 2.59 1.43
CA VAL A 106 -2.38 2.31 1.39
C VAL A 106 -1.66 3.63 1.58
N GLY A 107 -0.99 3.81 2.71
CA GLY A 107 -0.43 5.10 3.10
C GLY A 107 1.08 5.22 2.82
N ALA A 108 1.73 6.11 3.58
CA ALA A 108 3.08 6.56 3.28
C ALA A 108 4.14 5.44 3.40
N PHE A 109 4.96 5.31 2.33
CA PHE A 109 6.05 4.34 2.25
C PHE A 109 5.59 2.89 2.41
N ALA A 110 4.34 2.60 2.05
CA ALA A 110 3.83 1.24 1.97
C ALA A 110 3.99 0.70 0.54
N GLU A 111 4.40 -0.55 0.43
CA GLU A 111 4.58 -1.24 -0.84
C GLU A 111 3.72 -2.50 -0.87
N THR A 112 3.05 -2.74 -2.01
CA THR A 112 2.28 -3.96 -2.25
C THR A 112 2.73 -4.65 -3.53
N LYS A 113 2.72 -5.97 -3.58
CA LYS A 113 3.08 -6.75 -4.76
C LYS A 113 2.36 -8.09 -4.77
N ASN A 114 1.75 -8.45 -5.91
CA ASN A 114 1.08 -9.75 -6.09
C ASN A 114 0.19 -10.10 -4.87
N SER A 115 -0.66 -9.15 -4.46
CA SER A 115 -1.44 -9.23 -3.22
C SER A 115 -2.84 -8.72 -3.43
N LYS A 116 -3.80 -9.32 -2.71
CA LYS A 116 -5.17 -8.84 -2.65
C LYS A 116 -5.40 -8.18 -1.30
N ILE A 117 -5.96 -6.99 -1.30
CA ILE A 117 -6.29 -6.23 -0.09
C ILE A 117 -7.79 -6.00 -0.08
N GLY A 118 -8.48 -6.67 0.83
CA GLY A 118 -9.92 -6.67 0.95
C GLY A 118 -10.49 -5.34 1.43
N LYS A 119 -11.79 -5.19 1.21
CA LYS A 119 -12.55 -3.97 1.48
C LYS A 119 -12.31 -3.40 2.88
N GLY A 120 -12.11 -2.08 2.95
CA GLY A 120 -11.92 -1.37 4.22
C GLY A 120 -10.58 -1.58 4.91
N SER A 121 -9.74 -2.47 4.39
CA SER A 121 -8.44 -2.78 4.99
C SER A 121 -7.45 -1.64 4.84
N LYS A 122 -6.50 -1.57 5.79
CA LYS A 122 -5.55 -0.46 5.91
C LYS A 122 -4.11 -0.97 6.01
N VAL A 123 -3.24 -0.40 5.18
CA VAL A 123 -1.78 -0.58 5.18
C VAL A 123 -1.14 0.81 5.31
N PRO A 124 -1.19 1.43 6.49
CA PRO A 124 -1.02 2.88 6.61
C PRO A 124 0.40 3.41 6.45
N HIS A 125 1.43 2.68 6.90
CA HIS A 125 2.78 3.26 6.95
C HIS A 125 3.88 2.19 6.89
N LEU A 126 4.99 2.48 6.15
CA LEU A 126 6.27 1.78 6.22
C LEU A 126 6.15 0.24 6.13
N ALA A 127 5.21 -0.26 5.37
CA ALA A 127 4.85 -1.67 5.37
C ALA A 127 5.13 -2.33 4.02
N TYR A 128 5.40 -3.63 4.03
CA TYR A 128 5.50 -4.43 2.82
C TYR A 128 4.48 -5.58 2.85
N VAL A 129 3.62 -5.59 1.84
CA VAL A 129 2.61 -6.63 1.63
C VAL A 129 2.89 -7.32 0.29
N GLY A 130 3.60 -8.43 0.33
CA GLY A 130 3.96 -9.21 -0.86
C GLY A 130 3.44 -10.64 -0.78
N ASP A 131 2.93 -11.15 -1.92
CA ASP A 131 2.37 -12.50 -2.06
C ASP A 131 1.37 -12.82 -0.92
N ALA A 132 0.42 -11.90 -0.67
CA ALA A 132 -0.48 -11.97 0.47
C ALA A 132 -1.94 -11.75 0.09
N GLU A 133 -2.83 -12.25 0.91
CA GLU A 133 -4.26 -11.99 0.83
C GLU A 133 -4.77 -11.48 2.19
N LEU A 134 -5.19 -10.22 2.22
CA LEU A 134 -5.86 -9.59 3.33
C LEU A 134 -7.36 -9.59 3.04
N GLU A 135 -8.15 -10.15 3.91
CA GLU A 135 -9.61 -10.09 3.82
C GLU A 135 -10.11 -8.69 4.25
N GLU A 136 -11.42 -8.55 4.49
CA GLU A 136 -12.04 -7.26 4.82
C GLU A 136 -11.62 -6.73 6.21
N ASP A 137 -11.55 -5.41 6.34
CA ASP A 137 -11.34 -4.68 7.59
C ASP A 137 -10.09 -5.08 8.37
N VAL A 138 -9.06 -5.55 7.68
CA VAL A 138 -7.74 -5.86 8.26
C VAL A 138 -6.97 -4.56 8.53
N ASN A 139 -6.36 -4.46 9.71
CA ASN A 139 -5.37 -3.43 10.01
C ASN A 139 -3.96 -4.02 9.98
N PHE A 140 -3.18 -3.67 8.96
CA PHE A 140 -1.78 -4.05 8.81
C PHE A 140 -0.89 -2.87 9.22
N SER A 141 -0.41 -2.88 10.47
CA SER A 141 0.17 -1.69 11.10
C SER A 141 1.56 -1.31 10.56
N ALA A 142 2.07 -0.17 11.02
CA ALA A 142 3.35 0.40 10.60
C ALA A 142 4.52 -0.57 10.81
N GLY A 143 5.39 -0.69 9.82
CA GLY A 143 6.59 -1.55 9.88
C GLY A 143 6.30 -3.05 9.74
N ALA A 144 5.04 -3.46 9.59
CA ALA A 144 4.72 -4.85 9.40
C ALA A 144 5.12 -5.34 7.99
N ILE A 145 5.64 -6.56 7.91
CA ILE A 145 6.19 -7.15 6.69
C ILE A 145 5.70 -8.57 6.52
N THR A 146 5.22 -8.91 5.33
CA THR A 146 5.08 -10.30 4.90
C THR A 146 6.43 -10.80 4.40
N VAL A 147 7.07 -11.69 5.16
CA VAL A 147 8.35 -12.30 4.78
C VAL A 147 8.04 -13.47 3.85
N ASN A 148 7.86 -13.15 2.57
CA ASN A 148 7.29 -14.03 1.55
C ASN A 148 8.31 -14.87 0.78
N TYR A 149 9.61 -14.66 0.96
CA TYR A 149 10.67 -15.33 0.21
C TYR A 149 11.67 -16.02 1.15
N ASP A 150 11.89 -17.33 0.95
CA ASP A 150 12.74 -18.16 1.79
C ASP A 150 14.19 -18.33 1.25
N GLY A 151 14.51 -17.62 0.17
CA GLY A 151 15.78 -17.73 -0.54
C GLY A 151 15.71 -18.62 -1.79
N LYS A 152 14.60 -19.34 -2.01
CA LYS A 152 14.35 -20.20 -3.18
C LYS A 152 12.98 -19.97 -3.77
N GLU A 153 11.94 -20.03 -2.95
CA GLU A 153 10.54 -19.96 -3.35
C GLU A 153 9.80 -18.85 -2.62
N LYS A 154 8.65 -18.47 -3.14
CA LYS A 154 7.74 -17.53 -2.50
C LYS A 154 6.57 -18.25 -1.90
N HIS A 155 6.19 -17.81 -0.73
CA HIS A 155 5.09 -18.37 0.05
C HIS A 155 4.05 -17.30 0.34
N LYS A 156 2.80 -17.75 0.50
CA LYS A 156 1.66 -16.87 0.71
C LYS A 156 1.40 -16.61 2.19
N THR A 157 1.04 -15.36 2.51
CA THR A 157 0.48 -14.97 3.81
C THR A 157 -1.03 -14.75 3.66
N GLU A 158 -1.82 -15.32 4.55
CA GLU A 158 -3.26 -15.08 4.61
C GLU A 158 -3.64 -14.37 5.91
N ILE A 159 -4.37 -13.27 5.78
CA ILE A 159 -4.85 -12.48 6.93
C ILE A 159 -6.35 -12.36 6.83
N LYS A 160 -7.05 -12.99 7.75
CA LYS A 160 -8.49 -13.11 7.73
C LYS A 160 -9.18 -11.84 8.24
N LYS A 161 -10.47 -11.74 7.97
CA LYS A 161 -11.32 -10.60 8.27
C LYS A 161 -11.13 -10.07 9.71
N ASN A 162 -11.14 -8.73 9.85
CA ASN A 162 -11.02 -8.04 11.14
C ASN A 162 -9.72 -8.33 11.92
N ALA A 163 -8.72 -8.99 11.33
CA ALA A 163 -7.47 -9.22 12.01
C ALA A 163 -6.65 -7.93 12.19
N PHE A 164 -5.91 -7.86 13.27
CA PHE A 164 -5.02 -6.74 13.59
C PHE A 164 -3.58 -7.21 13.66
N VAL A 165 -2.75 -6.78 12.72
CA VAL A 165 -1.30 -7.04 12.72
C VAL A 165 -0.60 -5.85 13.38
N GLY A 166 0.06 -6.09 14.51
CA GLY A 166 0.77 -5.06 15.28
C GLY A 166 1.95 -4.46 14.52
N SER A 167 2.41 -3.30 14.95
CA SER A 167 3.56 -2.62 14.34
C SER A 167 4.85 -3.42 14.45
N ASP A 168 5.75 -3.27 13.47
CA ASP A 168 7.05 -3.95 13.40
C ASP A 168 6.96 -5.49 13.50
N THR A 169 5.88 -6.05 12.94
CA THR A 169 5.66 -7.51 12.94
C THR A 169 6.22 -8.12 11.66
N MET A 170 6.94 -9.24 11.79
CA MET A 170 7.39 -10.08 10.68
C MET A 170 6.49 -11.30 10.58
N LEU A 171 5.72 -11.42 9.49
CA LEU A 171 4.90 -12.60 9.19
C LEU A 171 5.70 -13.53 8.26
N VAL A 172 6.28 -14.58 8.79
CA VAL A 172 7.11 -15.52 8.02
C VAL A 172 6.20 -16.51 7.28
N ALA A 173 6.04 -16.30 6.00
CA ALA A 173 5.19 -17.14 5.17
C ALA A 173 5.78 -18.55 4.92
N PRO A 174 4.92 -19.61 4.77
CA PRO A 174 3.48 -19.53 4.78
C PRO A 174 2.91 -19.37 6.19
N VAL A 175 1.95 -18.46 6.39
CA VAL A 175 1.31 -18.24 7.68
C VAL A 175 -0.10 -17.67 7.50
N THR A 176 -1.02 -18.08 8.37
CA THR A 176 -2.39 -17.59 8.43
C THR A 176 -2.65 -16.86 9.75
N ILE A 177 -3.17 -15.63 9.65
CA ILE A 177 -3.71 -14.88 10.80
C ILE A 177 -5.22 -15.01 10.77
N GLY A 178 -5.81 -15.68 11.76
CA GLY A 178 -7.23 -16.00 11.82
C GLY A 178 -8.14 -14.78 11.97
N GLU A 179 -9.43 -14.97 11.73
CA GLU A 179 -10.45 -13.93 11.81
C GLU A 179 -10.46 -13.28 13.21
N GLY A 180 -10.43 -11.94 13.25
CA GLY A 180 -10.42 -11.18 14.50
C GLY A 180 -9.20 -11.43 15.39
N ALA A 181 -8.19 -12.14 14.91
CA ALA A 181 -6.96 -12.37 15.66
C ALA A 181 -6.11 -11.10 15.74
N MET A 182 -5.30 -11.01 16.77
CA MET A 182 -4.34 -9.93 16.97
C MET A 182 -2.93 -10.48 16.97
N VAL A 183 -2.00 -9.75 16.34
CA VAL A 183 -0.56 -10.00 16.46
C VAL A 183 0.07 -8.88 17.27
N GLY A 184 0.82 -9.26 18.32
CA GLY A 184 1.51 -8.30 19.18
C GLY A 184 2.63 -7.56 18.45
N ALA A 185 2.75 -6.26 18.64
CA ALA A 185 3.79 -5.46 18.01
C ALA A 185 5.21 -6.00 18.30
N GLY A 186 6.10 -5.92 17.31
CA GLY A 186 7.49 -6.40 17.42
C GLY A 186 7.63 -7.93 17.41
N SER A 187 6.60 -8.67 17.01
CA SER A 187 6.62 -10.13 16.99
C SER A 187 7.12 -10.69 15.66
N VAL A 188 7.79 -11.84 15.70
CA VAL A 188 8.14 -12.67 14.53
C VAL A 188 7.23 -13.90 14.53
N ILE A 189 6.23 -13.91 13.67
CA ILE A 189 5.19 -14.94 13.61
C ILE A 189 5.59 -15.99 12.57
N THR A 190 5.81 -17.22 13.03
CA THR A 190 6.21 -18.37 12.21
C THR A 190 5.20 -19.51 12.20
N LYS A 191 4.08 -19.33 12.88
CA LYS A 191 2.97 -20.31 12.99
C LYS A 191 1.64 -19.59 12.88
N ASP A 192 0.64 -20.29 12.40
CA ASP A 192 -0.71 -19.76 12.32
C ASP A 192 -1.23 -19.24 13.67
N VAL A 193 -1.94 -18.10 13.61
CA VAL A 193 -2.62 -17.54 14.77
C VAL A 193 -4.10 -17.84 14.64
N PRO A 194 -4.70 -18.64 15.52
CA PRO A 194 -6.11 -18.99 15.45
C PRO A 194 -7.04 -17.78 15.52
N ALA A 195 -8.27 -17.93 15.01
CA ALA A 195 -9.28 -16.89 15.08
C ALA A 195 -9.49 -16.39 16.53
N GLY A 196 -9.58 -15.06 16.72
CA GLY A 196 -9.77 -14.42 18.00
C GLY A 196 -8.59 -14.53 18.98
N ALA A 197 -7.47 -15.14 18.58
CA ALA A 197 -6.30 -15.32 19.44
C ALA A 197 -5.35 -14.11 19.38
N LEU A 198 -4.50 -13.99 20.38
CA LEU A 198 -3.31 -13.13 20.37
C LEU A 198 -2.07 -13.96 20.04
N GLY A 199 -1.48 -13.75 18.86
CA GLY A 199 -0.14 -14.25 18.51
C GLY A 199 0.91 -13.25 19.01
N ILE A 200 1.84 -13.70 19.84
CA ILE A 200 2.92 -12.87 20.36
C ILE A 200 4.21 -13.66 20.48
N GLU A 201 5.30 -13.11 19.96
CA GLU A 201 6.65 -13.65 20.06
C GLU A 201 7.60 -12.49 20.27
N ARG A 202 8.06 -12.30 21.50
CA ARG A 202 9.08 -11.32 21.89
C ARG A 202 9.55 -11.62 23.31
N ASN A 203 10.79 -11.23 23.62
CA ASN A 203 11.37 -11.38 24.96
C ASN A 203 10.77 -10.37 25.95
N ASP A 204 10.82 -10.72 27.24
CA ASP A 204 10.49 -9.80 28.33
C ASP A 204 11.44 -8.60 28.34
N GLN A 205 10.89 -7.42 28.52
CA GLN A 205 11.68 -6.19 28.66
C GLN A 205 12.53 -6.25 29.93
N LYS A 206 13.82 -5.91 29.81
CA LYS A 206 14.73 -5.72 30.94
C LYS A 206 15.21 -4.28 31.00
N ASN A 207 15.00 -3.63 32.13
CA ASN A 207 15.55 -2.30 32.40
C ASN A 207 16.87 -2.47 33.17
N ILE A 208 17.93 -1.84 32.68
CA ILE A 208 19.26 -1.87 33.32
C ILE A 208 19.50 -0.52 33.99
N GLU A 209 19.18 -0.42 35.26
CA GLU A 209 19.35 0.80 36.03
C GLU A 209 20.83 1.24 36.13
N GLY A 210 21.07 2.53 36.11
CA GLY A 210 22.40 3.11 36.17
C GLY A 210 23.30 2.81 34.95
N TYR A 211 22.73 2.32 33.82
CA TYR A 211 23.51 2.01 32.61
C TYR A 211 24.30 3.20 32.08
N MET A 212 23.68 4.35 31.99
CA MET A 212 24.33 5.58 31.47
C MET A 212 25.42 6.08 32.42
N ASP A 213 25.23 6.01 33.72
CA ASP A 213 26.24 6.40 34.71
C ASP A 213 27.50 5.56 34.57
N ARG A 214 27.35 4.24 34.37
CA ARG A 214 28.47 3.30 34.17
C ARG A 214 29.19 3.59 32.83
N LYS A 215 28.45 3.91 31.78
CA LYS A 215 29.00 4.27 30.46
C LYS A 215 29.83 5.56 30.54
N ASN A 216 29.30 6.58 31.20
CA ASN A 216 29.95 7.88 31.34
C ASN A 216 31.24 7.82 32.19
N LYS A 217 31.31 6.90 33.19
CA LYS A 217 32.53 6.67 33.97
C LYS A 217 33.63 6.00 33.14
N LYS A 218 33.30 5.13 32.18
CA LYS A 218 34.28 4.46 31.29
C LYS A 218 34.84 5.39 30.20
N GLY A 219 34.14 6.44 29.81
CA GLY A 219 34.59 7.43 28.81
C GLY A 219 35.49 8.56 29.34
N LYS A 220 35.82 8.53 30.64
CA LYS A 220 36.71 9.51 31.31
C LYS A 220 38.10 8.95 31.66
N LYS A 221 38.56 7.91 30.99
CA LYS A 221 39.92 7.37 31.10
C LYS A 221 40.70 7.67 29.83
#